data_560bd31c8c2a5efdc2e1795f7d45e51e
#
_entry.id   560bd31c8c2a5efdc2e1795f7d45e51e
#
_cell.length_a   1.000
_cell.length_b   1.000
_cell.length_c   1.000
_cell.angle_alpha   90.00
_cell.angle_beta   90.00
_cell.angle_gamma   90.00
#
_symmetry.space_group_name_H-M   'P 1'
#
loop_
_entity.id
_entity.type
_entity.pdbx_description
1 polymer ?
#
loop_
_entity_poly.entity_id
_entity_poly.type
_entity_poly.pdbx_seq_one_letter_code
_entity_poly.pdbx_strand_id
1 'polypeptide(L)'
;VVVDSPSIVALDRKTGKIIAVGQEANLMQGKTHENIKTVRPLKDGVIADFDASEQMISMFIKNIPSLKRRFFTPSLRMVICIPSGITEVEMRAVKESAERVNGKEVYLIHEPMAAAIGIGVDIMQPKGNMIVDIGGGTTEIAVIALSGIVCDKSVKIAGDVFTNDIIYYMRTQHNLFIGERTAERVKITVGSASEELDNPPDDMSVQGRDLLSGKPKDCLLYTSPSPRDLSTSR
;
A
#
# COMPACT_ATOMS: atom_id res chain seq x y z
N VAL A 1 -11.36 -0.37 -13.35
CA VAL A 1 -10.14 -1.05 -12.90
C VAL A 1 -10.12 -2.45 -13.48
N VAL A 2 -9.02 -2.86 -14.11
CA VAL A 2 -8.85 -4.18 -14.77
C VAL A 2 -8.04 -5.14 -13.90
N VAL A 3 -7.06 -4.62 -13.16
CA VAL A 3 -6.27 -5.34 -12.16
C VAL A 3 -6.22 -4.47 -10.91
N ASP A 4 -6.66 -5.02 -9.79
CA ASP A 4 -6.51 -4.45 -8.45
C ASP A 4 -5.82 -5.52 -7.60
N SER A 5 -4.58 -5.26 -7.22
CA SER A 5 -3.74 -6.27 -6.60
C SER A 5 -2.60 -5.65 -5.81
N PRO A 6 -2.28 -6.17 -4.63
CA PRO A 6 -1.18 -5.64 -3.82
C PRO A 6 0.18 -5.83 -4.49
N SER A 7 1.09 -4.88 -4.28
CA SER A 7 2.48 -4.92 -4.78
C SER A 7 3.33 -5.85 -3.93
N ILE A 8 3.13 -7.16 -4.10
CA ILE A 8 3.87 -8.20 -3.39
C ILE A 8 4.15 -9.37 -4.33
N VAL A 9 5.31 -9.98 -4.20
CA VAL A 9 5.73 -11.17 -4.94
C VAL A 9 6.21 -12.26 -3.98
N ALA A 10 6.00 -13.51 -4.34
CA ALA A 10 6.60 -14.66 -3.69
C ALA A 10 7.70 -15.22 -4.60
N LEU A 11 8.91 -15.33 -4.06
CA LEU A 11 10.11 -15.77 -4.76
C LEU A 11 10.58 -17.11 -4.21
N ASP A 12 11.00 -17.99 -5.08
CA ASP A 12 11.84 -19.15 -4.71
C ASP A 12 13.25 -18.64 -4.38
N ARG A 13 13.71 -18.87 -3.15
CA ARG A 13 15.02 -18.39 -2.68
C ARG A 13 16.20 -19.01 -3.42
N LYS A 14 16.05 -20.22 -3.96
CA LYS A 14 17.13 -20.93 -4.64
C LYS A 14 17.30 -20.47 -6.07
N THR A 15 16.18 -20.24 -6.76
CA THR A 15 16.18 -19.92 -8.19
C THR A 15 15.97 -18.44 -8.49
N GLY A 16 15.52 -17.65 -7.51
CA GLY A 16 15.13 -16.24 -7.70
C GLY A 16 13.87 -16.04 -8.53
N LYS A 17 13.19 -17.14 -8.93
CA LYS A 17 12.00 -17.05 -9.77
C LYS A 17 10.77 -16.66 -8.97
N ILE A 18 9.93 -15.83 -9.57
CA ILE A 18 8.61 -15.50 -9.00
C ILE A 18 7.69 -16.72 -9.12
N ILE A 19 7.10 -17.10 -7.99
CA ILE A 19 6.13 -18.20 -7.88
C ILE A 19 4.70 -17.63 -7.94
N ALA A 20 4.46 -16.50 -7.27
CA ALA A 20 3.15 -15.86 -7.21
C ALA A 20 3.32 -14.34 -7.13
N VAL A 21 2.28 -13.60 -7.56
CA VAL A 21 2.21 -12.14 -7.48
C VAL A 21 0.88 -11.69 -6.92
N GLY A 22 0.87 -10.50 -6.37
CA GLY A 22 -0.35 -9.85 -5.93
C GLY A 22 -1.07 -10.60 -4.82
N GLN A 23 -2.35 -10.82 -4.98
CA GLN A 23 -3.19 -11.45 -3.96
C GLN A 23 -2.72 -12.85 -3.55
N GLU A 24 -2.24 -13.66 -4.50
CA GLU A 24 -1.72 -15.00 -4.19
C GLU A 24 -0.46 -14.91 -3.31
N ALA A 25 0.48 -14.02 -3.66
CA ALA A 25 1.68 -13.79 -2.86
C ALA A 25 1.35 -13.21 -1.48
N ASN A 26 0.34 -12.34 -1.39
CA ASN A 26 -0.13 -11.76 -0.14
C ASN A 26 -0.72 -12.83 0.82
N LEU A 27 -1.40 -13.83 0.28
CA LEU A 27 -1.88 -14.96 1.08
C LEU A 27 -0.75 -15.82 1.66
N MET A 28 0.42 -15.82 1.02
CA MET A 28 1.61 -16.55 1.44
C MET A 28 2.41 -15.79 2.51
N GLN A 29 2.22 -14.48 2.66
CA GLN A 29 2.99 -13.66 3.60
C GLN A 29 2.87 -14.17 5.04
N GLY A 30 4.04 -14.39 5.67
CA GLY A 30 4.14 -14.91 7.04
C GLY A 30 3.79 -16.39 7.23
N LYS A 31 3.53 -17.12 6.14
CA LYS A 31 3.14 -18.55 6.16
C LYS A 31 4.00 -19.42 5.25
N THR A 32 5.04 -18.86 4.65
CA THR A 32 5.86 -19.57 3.68
C THR A 32 6.87 -20.49 4.35
N HIS A 33 7.16 -21.61 3.68
CA HIS A 33 8.33 -22.43 3.98
C HIS A 33 9.62 -21.63 3.75
N GLU A 34 10.69 -21.99 4.44
CA GLU A 34 11.99 -21.27 4.38
C GLU A 34 12.56 -21.07 2.97
N ASN A 35 12.17 -21.91 2.01
CA ASN A 35 12.57 -21.79 0.59
C ASN A 35 11.79 -20.71 -0.19
N ILE A 36 10.73 -20.17 0.37
CA ILE A 36 9.90 -19.13 -0.27
C ILE A 36 10.04 -17.84 0.51
N LYS A 37 10.29 -16.75 -0.19
CA LYS A 37 10.36 -15.40 0.37
C LYS A 37 9.30 -14.50 -0.26
N THR A 38 8.48 -13.86 0.54
CA THR A 38 7.63 -12.77 0.07
C THR A 38 8.38 -11.44 0.14
N VAL A 39 8.28 -10.63 -0.90
CA VAL A 39 8.95 -9.33 -1.03
C VAL A 39 7.94 -8.32 -1.55
N ARG A 40 8.00 -7.10 -1.05
CA ARG A 40 7.32 -5.94 -1.63
C ARG A 40 8.31 -5.21 -2.53
N PRO A 41 8.19 -5.33 -3.86
CA PRO A 41 9.12 -4.70 -4.81
C PRO A 41 9.03 -3.17 -4.80
N LEU A 42 7.85 -2.64 -4.43
CA LEU A 42 7.62 -1.23 -4.21
C LEU A 42 7.48 -1.00 -2.71
N LYS A 43 8.24 -0.07 -2.17
CA LYS A 43 8.22 0.30 -0.75
C LYS A 43 8.49 1.79 -0.60
N ASP A 44 7.76 2.43 0.31
CA ASP A 44 7.90 3.86 0.62
C ASP A 44 7.82 4.77 -0.64
N GLY A 45 6.95 4.39 -1.60
CA GLY A 45 6.74 5.13 -2.85
C GLY A 45 7.81 4.91 -3.92
N VAL A 46 8.83 4.07 -3.68
CA VAL A 46 9.94 3.84 -4.61
C VAL A 46 10.12 2.36 -4.96
N ILE A 47 10.86 2.10 -6.05
CA ILE A 47 11.24 0.74 -6.43
C ILE A 47 12.38 0.30 -5.52
N ALA A 48 12.10 -0.66 -4.63
CA ALA A 48 13.09 -1.26 -3.73
C ALA A 48 13.81 -2.46 -4.38
N ASP A 49 13.16 -3.13 -5.33
CA ASP A 49 13.71 -4.28 -6.07
C ASP A 49 13.26 -4.20 -7.54
N PHE A 50 14.20 -3.86 -8.42
CA PHE A 50 13.92 -3.66 -9.85
C PHE A 50 13.47 -4.93 -10.55
N ASP A 51 14.19 -6.01 -10.36
CA ASP A 51 13.91 -7.27 -11.05
C ASP A 51 12.55 -7.83 -10.63
N ALA A 52 12.25 -7.77 -9.34
CA ALA A 52 10.96 -8.19 -8.81
C ALA A 52 9.82 -7.28 -9.27
N SER A 53 10.03 -5.96 -9.37
CA SER A 53 9.04 -5.01 -9.90
C SER A 53 8.73 -5.25 -11.36
N GLU A 54 9.76 -5.41 -12.20
CA GLU A 54 9.61 -5.69 -13.63
C GLU A 54 8.82 -6.98 -13.87
N GLN A 55 9.20 -8.06 -13.19
CA GLN A 55 8.54 -9.34 -13.30
C GLN A 55 7.08 -9.26 -12.81
N MET A 56 6.82 -8.56 -11.70
CA MET A 56 5.48 -8.34 -11.16
C MET A 56 4.58 -7.60 -12.16
N ILE A 57 5.05 -6.48 -12.71
CA ILE A 57 4.32 -5.70 -13.71
C ILE A 57 4.07 -6.55 -14.97
N SER A 58 5.07 -7.28 -15.44
CA SER A 58 4.94 -8.19 -16.58
C SER A 58 3.83 -9.25 -16.35
N MET A 59 3.78 -9.83 -15.15
CA MET A 59 2.75 -10.80 -14.80
C MET A 59 1.36 -10.17 -14.70
N PHE A 60 1.23 -8.97 -14.13
CA PHE A 60 -0.03 -8.25 -14.11
C PHE A 60 -0.54 -7.96 -15.52
N ILE A 61 0.33 -7.46 -16.40
CA ILE A 61 -0.02 -7.19 -17.82
C ILE A 61 -0.48 -8.48 -18.51
N LYS A 62 0.26 -9.59 -18.35
CA LYS A 62 -0.11 -10.88 -18.90
C LYS A 62 -1.46 -11.44 -18.40
N ASN A 63 -1.85 -11.03 -17.18
CA ASN A 63 -3.11 -11.43 -16.57
C ASN A 63 -4.31 -10.61 -17.05
N ILE A 64 -4.10 -9.52 -17.79
CA ILE A 64 -5.19 -8.71 -18.36
C ILE A 64 -5.95 -9.53 -19.41
N PRO A 65 -7.27 -9.78 -19.23
CA PRO A 65 -8.01 -10.68 -20.11
C PRO A 65 -8.00 -10.28 -21.59
N SER A 66 -8.00 -8.98 -21.89
CA SER A 66 -7.96 -8.46 -23.25
C SER A 66 -6.63 -8.69 -23.97
N LEU A 67 -5.54 -8.94 -23.20
CA LEU A 67 -4.20 -9.20 -23.73
C LEU A 67 -3.89 -10.68 -23.83
N LYS A 68 -4.52 -11.54 -23.01
CA LYS A 68 -4.31 -13.00 -23.02
C LYS A 68 -4.61 -13.70 -24.36
N ARG A 69 -5.46 -13.11 -25.20
CA ARG A 69 -5.90 -13.69 -26.48
C ARG A 69 -5.05 -13.30 -27.69
N ARG A 70 -3.98 -12.52 -27.51
CA ARG A 70 -3.14 -12.05 -28.62
C ARG A 70 -1.91 -12.93 -28.76
N PHE A 71 -1.62 -13.37 -29.99
CA PHE A 71 -0.41 -14.13 -30.34
C PHE A 71 0.87 -13.30 -30.18
N PHE A 72 0.78 -11.98 -30.28
CA PHE A 72 1.90 -11.06 -30.10
C PHE A 72 1.61 -10.12 -28.93
N THR A 73 2.62 -9.88 -28.09
CA THR A 73 2.54 -8.87 -27.03
C THR A 73 2.45 -7.50 -27.71
N PRO A 74 1.34 -6.78 -27.59
CA PRO A 74 1.22 -5.45 -28.20
C PRO A 74 2.18 -4.49 -27.53
N SER A 75 2.69 -3.51 -28.28
CA SER A 75 3.37 -2.38 -27.66
C SER A 75 2.36 -1.58 -26.83
N LEU A 76 2.76 -1.20 -25.64
CA LEU A 76 1.89 -0.53 -24.70
C LEU A 76 2.18 0.97 -24.64
N ARG A 77 1.12 1.78 -24.54
CA ARG A 77 1.20 3.15 -24.08
C ARG A 77 0.87 3.13 -22.60
N MET A 78 1.79 3.63 -21.77
CA MET A 78 1.67 3.57 -20.31
C MET A 78 1.67 4.98 -19.72
N VAL A 79 0.80 5.21 -18.76
CA VAL A 79 0.87 6.35 -17.84
C VAL A 79 1.09 5.76 -16.46
N ILE A 80 2.14 6.20 -15.77
CA ILE A 80 2.54 5.67 -14.47
C ILE A 80 2.54 6.82 -13.46
N CYS A 81 1.85 6.62 -12.36
CA CYS A 81 1.86 7.56 -11.24
C CYS A 81 3.17 7.42 -10.46
N ILE A 82 3.72 8.55 -10.07
CA ILE A 82 4.96 8.65 -9.29
C ILE A 82 4.76 9.62 -8.13
N PRO A 83 5.40 9.37 -6.96
CA PRO A 83 5.37 10.30 -5.84
C PRO A 83 5.96 11.68 -6.21
N SER A 84 5.50 12.74 -5.53
CA SER A 84 6.02 14.09 -5.76
C SER A 84 7.49 14.23 -5.36
N GLY A 85 7.91 13.52 -4.30
CA GLY A 85 9.28 13.56 -3.78
C GLY A 85 10.27 12.60 -4.45
N ILE A 86 9.92 12.03 -5.62
CA ILE A 86 10.78 11.07 -6.33
C ILE A 86 12.01 11.76 -6.93
N THR A 87 13.15 11.09 -6.88
CA THR A 87 14.40 11.57 -7.49
C THR A 87 14.44 11.32 -9.00
N GLU A 88 15.27 12.09 -9.72
CA GLU A 88 15.51 11.89 -11.16
C GLU A 88 15.97 10.46 -11.51
N VAL A 89 16.79 9.87 -10.64
CA VAL A 89 17.30 8.50 -10.81
C VAL A 89 16.15 7.48 -10.69
N GLU A 90 15.29 7.66 -9.70
CA GLU A 90 14.11 6.80 -9.49
C GLU A 90 13.10 6.96 -10.62
N MET A 91 12.86 8.19 -11.11
CA MET A 91 12.00 8.44 -12.28
C MET A 91 12.52 7.71 -13.52
N ARG A 92 13.82 7.77 -13.78
CA ARG A 92 14.46 7.03 -14.89
C ARG A 92 14.27 5.54 -14.73
N ALA A 93 14.44 5.05 -13.53
CA ALA A 93 14.28 3.64 -13.18
C ALA A 93 12.86 3.12 -13.42
N VAL A 94 11.84 3.90 -13.05
CA VAL A 94 10.42 3.59 -13.33
C VAL A 94 10.21 3.50 -14.84
N LYS A 95 10.73 4.46 -15.60
CA LYS A 95 10.59 4.51 -17.05
C LYS A 95 11.26 3.30 -17.72
N GLU A 96 12.50 2.99 -17.34
CA GLU A 96 13.24 1.83 -17.87
C GLU A 96 12.52 0.51 -17.56
N SER A 97 11.97 0.35 -16.34
CA SER A 97 11.18 -0.82 -15.96
C SER A 97 9.94 -0.97 -16.85
N ALA A 98 9.24 0.13 -17.15
CA ALA A 98 8.08 0.10 -18.03
C ALA A 98 8.46 -0.22 -19.49
N GLU A 99 9.56 0.29 -19.98
CA GLU A 99 10.08 0.00 -21.33
C GLU A 99 10.44 -1.48 -21.50
N ARG A 100 11.02 -2.10 -20.47
CA ARG A 100 11.36 -3.54 -20.46
C ARG A 100 10.13 -4.45 -20.52
N VAL A 101 8.98 -4.01 -20.01
CA VAL A 101 7.72 -4.75 -20.12
C VAL A 101 6.89 -4.37 -21.35
N ASN A 102 7.57 -3.90 -22.40
CA ASN A 102 7.00 -3.53 -23.70
C ASN A 102 6.22 -2.21 -23.73
N GLY A 103 6.52 -1.28 -22.81
CA GLY A 103 6.08 0.11 -22.86
C GLY A 103 6.82 0.86 -23.99
N LYS A 104 6.10 1.19 -25.07
CA LYS A 104 6.67 1.96 -26.19
C LYS A 104 6.61 3.46 -25.94
N GLU A 105 5.52 3.90 -25.33
CA GLU A 105 5.32 5.29 -24.92
C GLU A 105 5.04 5.30 -23.42
N VAL A 106 5.95 5.85 -22.63
CA VAL A 106 5.85 5.90 -21.17
C VAL A 106 5.77 7.34 -20.70
N TYR A 107 4.67 7.69 -20.06
CA TYR A 107 4.42 8.99 -19.46
C TYR A 107 4.38 8.85 -17.93
N LEU A 108 5.01 9.79 -17.23
CA LEU A 108 4.97 9.87 -15.78
C LEU A 108 4.07 11.02 -15.36
N ILE A 109 3.26 10.80 -14.34
CA ILE A 109 2.39 11.80 -13.74
C ILE A 109 2.54 11.74 -12.22
N HIS A 110 2.59 12.88 -11.55
CA HIS A 110 2.62 12.91 -10.09
C HIS A 110 1.30 12.41 -9.49
N GLU A 111 1.38 11.60 -8.44
CA GLU A 111 0.23 10.99 -7.76
C GLU A 111 -0.85 12.01 -7.38
N PRO A 112 -0.55 13.17 -6.74
CA PRO A 112 -1.58 14.16 -6.42
C PRO A 112 -2.26 14.76 -7.65
N MET A 113 -1.54 14.90 -8.76
CA MET A 113 -2.13 15.38 -10.01
C MET A 113 -3.09 14.35 -10.60
N ALA A 114 -2.71 13.08 -10.59
CA ALA A 114 -3.56 11.99 -11.04
C ALA A 114 -4.81 11.86 -10.16
N ALA A 115 -4.66 12.01 -8.84
CA ALA A 115 -5.75 12.02 -7.87
C ALA A 115 -6.74 13.18 -8.15
N ALA A 116 -6.22 14.40 -8.34
CA ALA A 116 -7.05 15.57 -8.66
C ALA A 116 -7.91 15.35 -9.91
N ILE A 117 -7.30 14.81 -10.97
CA ILE A 117 -8.00 14.48 -12.22
C ILE A 117 -9.04 13.38 -11.97
N GLY A 118 -8.68 12.35 -11.19
CA GLY A 118 -9.54 11.19 -10.91
C GLY A 118 -10.81 11.54 -10.12
N ILE A 119 -10.73 12.50 -9.20
CA ILE A 119 -11.89 13.00 -8.43
C ILE A 119 -12.65 14.13 -9.14
N GLY A 120 -12.22 14.52 -10.35
CA GLY A 120 -12.90 15.51 -11.18
C GLY A 120 -12.68 16.96 -10.76
N VAL A 121 -11.57 17.26 -10.05
CA VAL A 121 -11.18 18.65 -9.77
C VAL A 121 -10.81 19.34 -11.07
N ASP A 122 -11.36 20.52 -11.32
CA ASP A 122 -10.97 21.35 -12.46
C ASP A 122 -9.60 22.00 -12.18
N ILE A 123 -8.57 21.32 -12.65
CA ILE A 123 -7.16 21.74 -12.47
C ILE A 123 -6.77 22.95 -13.33
N MET A 124 -7.60 23.32 -14.30
CA MET A 124 -7.32 24.44 -15.24
C MET A 124 -7.60 25.82 -14.62
N GLN A 125 -8.41 25.86 -13.56
CA GLN A 125 -8.79 27.11 -12.91
C GLN A 125 -7.64 27.77 -12.18
N PRO A 126 -7.60 29.10 -12.06
CA PRO A 126 -6.62 29.83 -11.26
C PRO A 126 -6.89 29.78 -9.76
N LYS A 127 -7.58 28.76 -9.30
CA LYS A 127 -7.91 28.48 -7.92
C LYS A 127 -7.06 27.34 -7.39
N GLY A 128 -6.34 27.57 -6.29
CA GLY A 128 -5.58 26.51 -5.63
C GLY A 128 -6.49 25.44 -5.03
N ASN A 129 -6.26 24.18 -5.42
CA ASN A 129 -6.93 23.02 -4.85
C ASN A 129 -5.86 22.19 -4.12
N MET A 130 -6.05 21.96 -2.82
CA MET A 130 -5.16 21.12 -2.04
C MET A 130 -5.64 19.67 -2.12
N ILE A 131 -4.75 18.79 -2.53
CA ILE A 131 -4.94 17.34 -2.56
C ILE A 131 -4.07 16.73 -1.48
N VAL A 132 -4.65 15.82 -0.70
CA VAL A 132 -3.95 14.98 0.26
C VAL A 132 -4.21 13.54 -0.14
N ASP A 133 -3.17 12.85 -0.57
CA ASP A 133 -3.21 11.44 -0.96
C ASP A 133 -2.45 10.61 0.07
N ILE A 134 -3.17 9.75 0.79
CA ILE A 134 -2.60 8.90 1.84
C ILE A 134 -2.50 7.48 1.31
N GLY A 135 -1.31 7.11 0.87
CA GLY A 135 -1.01 5.79 0.36
C GLY A 135 -0.63 4.77 1.43
N GLY A 136 0.04 3.68 1.01
CA GLY A 136 0.62 2.70 1.92
C GLY A 136 1.93 3.19 2.54
N GLY A 137 2.88 3.66 1.72
CA GLY A 137 4.22 4.07 2.13
C GLY A 137 4.42 5.57 2.31
N THR A 138 3.68 6.39 1.55
CA THR A 138 3.81 7.85 1.53
C THR A 138 2.46 8.55 1.68
N THR A 139 2.49 9.75 2.23
CA THR A 139 1.40 10.72 2.16
C THR A 139 1.88 11.90 1.32
N GLU A 140 1.18 12.15 0.22
CA GLU A 140 1.46 13.22 -0.72
C GLU A 140 0.49 14.38 -0.49
N ILE A 141 1.01 15.57 -0.34
CA ILE A 141 0.22 16.80 -0.18
C ILE A 141 0.64 17.75 -1.28
N ALA A 142 -0.29 18.20 -2.11
CA ALA A 142 0.01 19.15 -3.16
C ALA A 142 -1.10 20.20 -3.32
N VAL A 143 -0.71 21.41 -3.69
CA VAL A 143 -1.61 22.48 -4.15
C VAL A 143 -1.49 22.58 -5.66
N ILE A 144 -2.61 22.43 -6.34
CA ILE A 144 -2.69 22.41 -7.80
C ILE A 144 -3.52 23.60 -8.28
N ALA A 145 -3.00 24.35 -9.24
CA ALA A 145 -3.69 25.43 -9.94
C ALA A 145 -3.12 25.58 -11.36
N LEU A 146 -3.95 26.01 -12.31
CA LEU A 146 -3.55 26.24 -13.72
C LEU A 146 -2.76 25.07 -14.33
N SER A 147 -3.22 23.84 -14.08
CA SER A 147 -2.62 22.58 -14.55
C SER A 147 -1.20 22.31 -14.03
N GLY A 148 -0.74 23.02 -13.02
CA GLY A 148 0.58 22.86 -12.40
C GLY A 148 0.49 22.58 -10.91
N ILE A 149 1.50 21.91 -10.38
CA ILE A 149 1.74 21.80 -8.95
C ILE A 149 2.43 23.08 -8.49
N VAL A 150 1.76 23.86 -7.64
CA VAL A 150 2.27 25.13 -7.10
C VAL A 150 3.25 24.88 -5.95
N CYS A 151 2.90 23.95 -5.08
CA CYS A 151 3.75 23.43 -4.02
C CYS A 151 3.33 22.02 -3.64
N ASP A 152 4.27 21.24 -3.18
CA ASP A 152 4.03 19.87 -2.73
C ASP A 152 4.90 19.50 -1.53
N LYS A 153 4.49 18.46 -0.83
CA LYS A 153 5.20 17.83 0.26
C LYS A 153 4.91 16.35 0.29
N SER A 154 5.94 15.54 0.27
CA SER A 154 5.86 14.10 0.49
C SER A 154 6.39 13.74 1.88
N VAL A 155 5.68 12.91 2.61
CA VAL A 155 6.10 12.38 3.91
C VAL A 155 5.97 10.86 3.95
N LYS A 156 6.95 10.19 4.56
CA LYS A 156 6.98 8.72 4.70
C LYS A 156 6.22 8.25 5.95
N ILE A 157 5.03 8.82 6.16
CA ILE A 157 4.09 8.44 7.21
C ILE A 157 2.76 8.18 6.52
N ALA A 158 2.34 6.91 6.48
CA ALA A 158 1.16 6.47 5.76
C ALA A 158 0.66 5.12 6.31
N GLY A 159 -0.15 4.40 5.56
CA GLY A 159 -0.82 3.19 6.00
C GLY A 159 0.08 2.11 6.62
N ASP A 160 1.29 1.92 6.10
CA ASP A 160 2.24 0.91 6.63
C ASP A 160 2.77 1.31 8.01
N VAL A 161 2.98 2.61 8.28
CA VAL A 161 3.36 3.11 9.60
C VAL A 161 2.24 2.86 10.59
N PHE A 162 0.99 3.20 10.23
CA PHE A 162 -0.18 2.96 11.10
C PHE A 162 -0.36 1.47 11.42
N THR A 163 -0.14 0.60 10.45
CA THR A 163 -0.18 -0.85 10.65
C THR A 163 0.90 -1.33 11.63
N ASN A 164 2.12 -0.80 11.51
CA ASN A 164 3.21 -1.12 12.43
C ASN A 164 2.95 -0.59 13.84
N ASP A 165 2.36 0.61 13.97
CA ASP A 165 2.00 1.18 15.27
C ASP A 165 0.94 0.33 15.97
N ILE A 166 -0.02 -0.23 15.22
CA ILE A 166 -0.98 -1.21 15.76
C ILE A 166 -0.28 -2.48 16.26
N ILE A 167 0.66 -3.02 15.49
CA ILE A 167 1.45 -4.19 15.92
C ILE A 167 2.21 -3.87 17.21
N TYR A 168 2.84 -2.70 17.27
CA TYR A 168 3.57 -2.26 18.44
C TYR A 168 2.65 -2.08 19.65
N TYR A 169 1.48 -1.45 19.48
CA TYR A 169 0.47 -1.27 20.52
C TYR A 169 -0.02 -2.62 21.07
N MET A 170 -0.40 -3.55 20.20
CA MET A 170 -0.86 -4.88 20.62
C MET A 170 0.24 -5.64 21.38
N ARG A 171 1.48 -5.46 20.97
CA ARG A 171 2.64 -6.07 21.65
C ARG A 171 2.85 -5.48 23.04
N THR A 172 2.80 -4.17 23.18
CA THR A 172 3.18 -3.46 24.42
C THR A 172 2.05 -3.39 25.44
N GLN A 173 0.80 -3.17 24.98
CA GLN A 173 -0.34 -3.00 25.88
C GLN A 173 -1.08 -4.32 26.18
N HIS A 174 -1.07 -5.26 25.22
CA HIS A 174 -1.83 -6.52 25.36
C HIS A 174 -0.95 -7.77 25.46
N ASN A 175 0.40 -7.63 25.38
CA ASN A 175 1.33 -8.75 25.30
C ASN A 175 0.98 -9.74 24.19
N LEU A 176 0.43 -9.24 23.09
CA LEU A 176 -0.09 -10.04 21.99
C LEU A 176 0.73 -9.79 20.73
N PHE A 177 1.34 -10.83 20.18
CA PHE A 177 1.96 -10.76 18.86
C PHE A 177 0.93 -11.05 17.79
N ILE A 178 0.73 -10.07 16.90
CA ILE A 178 -0.09 -10.19 15.69
C ILE A 178 0.76 -9.94 14.46
N GLY A 179 0.39 -10.58 13.34
CA GLY A 179 1.04 -10.35 12.05
C GLY A 179 0.50 -9.10 11.35
N GLU A 180 1.26 -8.60 10.37
CA GLU A 180 0.94 -7.41 9.56
C GLU A 180 -0.48 -7.47 8.98
N ARG A 181 -0.88 -8.62 8.41
CA ARG A 181 -2.22 -8.82 7.85
C ARG A 181 -3.34 -8.65 8.89
N THR A 182 -3.11 -9.11 10.11
CA THR A 182 -4.08 -8.94 11.20
C THR A 182 -4.17 -7.49 11.63
N ALA A 183 -3.04 -6.81 11.76
CA ALA A 183 -2.99 -5.39 12.10
C ALA A 183 -3.63 -4.51 11.02
N GLU A 184 -3.39 -4.81 9.75
CA GLU A 184 -4.05 -4.14 8.62
C GLU A 184 -5.56 -4.29 8.67
N ARG A 185 -6.05 -5.50 8.98
CA ARG A 185 -7.49 -5.74 9.17
C ARG A 185 -8.04 -4.94 10.36
N VAL A 186 -7.33 -4.88 11.48
CA VAL A 186 -7.72 -4.04 12.64
C VAL A 186 -7.81 -2.58 12.21
N LYS A 187 -6.79 -2.05 11.55
CA LYS A 187 -6.77 -0.67 11.03
C LYS A 187 -7.99 -0.34 10.18
N ILE A 188 -8.32 -1.20 9.22
CA ILE A 188 -9.43 -0.97 8.28
C ILE A 188 -10.79 -1.13 8.97
N THR A 189 -10.91 -2.07 9.92
CA THR A 189 -12.21 -2.41 10.51
C THR A 189 -12.60 -1.47 11.65
N VAL A 190 -11.65 -1.12 12.51
CA VAL A 190 -11.93 -0.37 13.74
C VAL A 190 -11.09 0.90 13.91
N GLY A 191 -10.18 1.19 12.96
CA GLY A 191 -9.36 2.39 13.00
C GLY A 191 -10.18 3.66 12.76
N SER A 192 -9.89 4.71 13.53
CA SER A 192 -10.47 6.04 13.35
C SER A 192 -9.40 7.11 13.53
N ALA A 193 -9.53 8.20 12.79
CA ALA A 193 -8.72 9.41 12.98
C ALA A 193 -9.37 10.40 13.96
N SER A 194 -10.59 10.13 14.42
CA SER A 194 -11.31 10.93 15.41
C SER A 194 -11.52 10.13 16.69
N GLU A 195 -11.39 10.79 17.84
CA GLU A 195 -11.69 10.22 19.14
C GLU A 195 -13.20 10.03 19.37
N GLU A 196 -13.99 10.93 18.79
CA GLU A 196 -15.45 10.88 18.87
C GLU A 196 -16.01 10.46 17.51
N LEU A 197 -16.82 9.41 17.52
CA LEU A 197 -17.53 8.90 16.35
C LEU A 197 -19.03 8.86 16.66
N ASP A 198 -19.84 9.40 15.74
CA ASP A 198 -21.30 9.32 15.82
C ASP A 198 -21.79 7.85 15.77
N ASN A 199 -21.09 7.01 15.01
CA ASN A 199 -21.37 5.59 14.88
C ASN A 199 -20.04 4.82 14.98
N PRO A 200 -19.60 4.50 16.22
CA PRO A 200 -18.38 3.70 16.41
C PRO A 200 -18.56 2.31 15.81
N PRO A 201 -17.51 1.70 15.23
CA PRO A 201 -17.57 0.32 14.77
C PRO A 201 -17.78 -0.63 15.94
N ASP A 202 -18.28 -1.84 15.65
CA ASP A 202 -18.43 -2.90 16.65
C ASP A 202 -17.07 -3.34 17.24
N ASP A 203 -17.10 -3.81 18.48
CA ASP A 203 -15.93 -4.38 19.13
C ASP A 203 -15.35 -5.54 18.32
N MET A 204 -14.03 -5.61 18.24
CA MET A 204 -13.34 -6.58 17.39
C MET A 204 -12.49 -7.56 18.20
N SER A 205 -12.72 -8.87 18.04
CA SER A 205 -11.82 -9.90 18.55
C SER A 205 -10.61 -10.10 17.63
N VAL A 206 -9.43 -10.02 18.22
CA VAL A 206 -8.15 -10.16 17.53
C VAL A 206 -7.40 -11.36 18.08
N GLN A 207 -7.07 -12.29 17.18
CA GLN A 207 -6.29 -13.48 17.52
C GLN A 207 -4.80 -13.27 17.27
N GLY A 208 -3.99 -13.69 18.23
CA GLY A 208 -2.55 -13.60 18.15
C GLY A 208 -1.86 -14.62 19.04
N ARG A 209 -0.54 -14.49 19.16
CA ARG A 209 0.26 -15.31 20.08
C ARG A 209 0.59 -14.49 21.33
N ASP A 210 0.19 -14.99 22.47
CA ASP A 210 0.58 -14.44 23.77
C ASP A 210 2.10 -14.48 23.94
N LEU A 211 2.70 -13.34 24.26
CA LEU A 211 4.16 -13.22 24.35
C LEU A 211 4.73 -13.84 25.62
N LEU A 212 3.92 -14.00 26.65
CA LEU A 212 4.34 -14.59 27.94
C LEU A 212 4.29 -16.11 27.89
N SER A 213 3.17 -16.66 27.43
CA SER A 213 2.94 -18.12 27.41
C SER A 213 3.31 -18.79 26.08
N GLY A 214 3.46 -18.02 25.00
CA GLY A 214 3.67 -18.52 23.64
C GLY A 214 2.43 -19.15 22.99
N LYS A 215 1.30 -19.22 23.71
CA LYS A 215 0.08 -19.87 23.25
C LYS A 215 -0.82 -18.92 22.44
N PRO A 216 -1.74 -19.45 21.61
CA PRO A 216 -2.80 -18.64 21.00
C PRO A 216 -3.62 -17.92 22.08
N LYS A 217 -3.97 -16.67 21.81
CA LYS A 217 -4.76 -15.81 22.70
C LYS A 217 -5.67 -14.93 21.88
N ASP A 218 -6.91 -14.76 22.35
CA ASP A 218 -7.85 -13.78 21.82
C ASP A 218 -7.80 -12.51 22.68
N CYS A 219 -7.87 -11.36 22.02
CA CYS A 219 -7.95 -10.05 22.64
C CYS A 219 -9.15 -9.31 22.05
N LEU A 220 -10.05 -8.83 22.90
CA LEU A 220 -11.16 -7.99 22.49
C LEU A 220 -10.70 -6.53 22.48
N LEU A 221 -10.79 -5.89 21.32
CA LEU A 221 -10.59 -4.44 21.16
C LEU A 221 -11.95 -3.76 21.29
N TYR A 222 -12.07 -2.92 22.29
CA TYR A 222 -13.24 -2.08 22.50
C TYR A 222 -13.11 -0.82 21.66
N THR A 223 -14.15 -0.47 20.94
CA THR A 223 -14.21 0.72 20.07
C THR A 223 -14.95 1.88 20.73
N SER A 224 -15.67 1.59 21.82
CA SER A 224 -16.27 2.58 22.72
C SER A 224 -15.51 2.63 24.03
N PRO A 225 -15.39 3.82 24.69
CA PRO A 225 -14.77 3.90 26.00
C PRO A 225 -15.51 3.00 27.00
N SER A 226 -14.76 2.06 27.59
CA SER A 226 -15.30 1.18 28.63
C SER A 226 -15.65 2.01 29.89
N PRO A 227 -16.68 1.64 30.64
CA PRO A 227 -16.96 2.24 31.95
C PRO A 227 -15.75 2.23 32.90
N ARG A 228 -14.79 1.31 32.69
CA ARG A 228 -13.53 1.24 33.45
C ARG A 228 -12.55 2.35 33.04
N ASP A 229 -12.53 2.77 31.78
CA ASP A 229 -11.62 3.82 31.29
C ASP A 229 -12.09 5.20 31.77
N LEU A 230 -13.40 5.36 31.97
CA LEU A 230 -13.98 6.59 32.56
C LEU A 230 -13.69 6.74 34.05
N SER A 231 -13.29 5.68 34.76
CA SER A 231 -13.01 5.69 36.19
C SER A 231 -11.55 6.03 36.55
N THR A 232 -10.63 6.04 35.58
CA THR A 232 -9.20 6.30 35.78
C THR A 232 -8.78 7.75 35.52
N SER A 233 -9.70 8.63 35.12
CA SER A 233 -9.47 10.06 34.92
C SER A 233 -9.90 10.89 36.12
N ARG A 234 -9.41 10.55 37.34
CA ARG A 234 -9.48 11.40 38.54
C ARG A 234 -8.12 11.49 39.19
#